data_7f069b51e5603c3be2c31f6d294cd14a
#
_entry.id   7f069b51e5603c3be2c31f6d294cd14a
#
_cell.length_a   1.000
_cell.length_b   1.000
_cell.length_c   1.000
_cell.angle_alpha   90.00
_cell.angle_beta   90.00
_cell.angle_gamma   90.00
#
_symmetry.space_group_name_H-M   'P 1'
#
loop_
_entity.id
_entity.type
_entity.pdbx_description
1 polymer ?
#
loop_
_entity_poly.entity_id
_entity_poly.type
_entity_poly.pdbx_seq_one_letter_code
_entity_poly.pdbx_strand_id
1 'polypeptide(L)'
;MNRRRSDKGKAANRFDFKLLLRPMVVLTLGIAVALAFLSTSHSLAQIQERKVLALAPLGQHVNGLLPVQRRDRPTANMTPAAARARAGAIGQLAPLSPAGPRIVGSALATNGRKLDAKKAMEAAVRLSRREGTAQLWLADEAISRGDLPQVLARYDVIMRTHPAASPQLYAALARTLVDPTMRREMTRFVSTDTPWFEGFAVAAAGTAANAEPLAKLFMASPALPDTMPMRNVYRAVLEQLGATRKYALVVSLYDRLPGAQPGRLRTVELPRDDQTQYPPVDWALVSEGGLGAAIVGKGADRLLETYVSTGAGGIAARRILLLRPGAYALRWRVIDGPDGVDAEARAIISCTDTSGTEKILADTVIEPPLQRADVDPDPVSGQLRFQVPGANCPVVLASIRVGSGSTRDEASWLFDRLSLARMAPAAARAAPARN
;
A
#
# COMPACT_ATOMS: atom_id res chain seq x y z
N MET A 1 -1.75 5.69 101.87
CA MET A 1 -0.79 6.76 101.48
C MET A 1 -1.08 7.23 100.09
N ASN A 2 -1.56 8.43 100.00
CA ASN A 2 -2.09 9.07 98.84
C ASN A 2 -0.97 9.61 97.90
N ARG A 3 -1.16 9.45 96.57
CA ARG A 3 -0.55 10.38 95.60
C ARG A 3 -1.47 10.55 94.41
N ARG A 4 -2.11 11.70 94.42
CA ARG A 4 -2.79 12.28 93.23
C ARG A 4 -1.76 12.58 92.17
N ARG A 5 -2.04 12.22 90.93
CA ARG A 5 -1.36 12.74 89.74
C ARG A 5 -2.34 13.56 88.94
N SER A 6 -1.95 14.78 88.75
CA SER A 6 -2.57 15.80 87.98
C SER A 6 -2.55 15.45 86.50
N ASP A 7 -3.70 15.40 85.88
CA ASP A 7 -3.86 15.37 84.41
C ASP A 7 -3.93 16.79 83.87
N LYS A 8 -2.88 17.20 83.16
CA LYS A 8 -2.91 18.41 82.34
C LYS A 8 -3.44 18.04 80.95
N GLY A 9 -4.68 18.46 80.68
CA GLY A 9 -5.31 18.33 79.36
C GLY A 9 -4.53 19.05 78.25
N LYS A 10 -4.14 18.32 77.22
CA LYS A 10 -3.74 18.88 75.93
C LYS A 10 -5.02 19.13 75.13
N ALA A 11 -5.36 20.40 74.97
CA ALA A 11 -6.36 20.83 73.99
C ALA A 11 -5.81 20.56 72.58
N ALA A 12 -6.23 19.47 71.97
CA ALA A 12 -6.02 19.19 70.55
C ALA A 12 -6.94 20.10 69.73
N ASN A 13 -6.35 21.07 69.09
CA ASN A 13 -7.02 21.94 68.12
C ASN A 13 -7.51 21.08 66.95
N ARG A 14 -8.77 20.59 67.03
CA ARG A 14 -9.43 19.94 65.91
C ARG A 14 -9.79 21.01 64.86
N PHE A 15 -8.89 21.19 63.92
CA PHE A 15 -9.19 21.94 62.72
C PHE A 15 -10.36 21.29 62.02
N ASP A 16 -11.51 22.00 61.96
CA ASP A 16 -12.74 21.48 61.41
C ASP A 16 -12.65 21.44 59.85
N PHE A 17 -12.12 20.34 59.34
CA PHE A 17 -11.88 20.06 57.91
C PHE A 17 -13.19 20.15 57.08
N LYS A 18 -14.35 20.08 57.75
CA LYS A 18 -15.67 20.20 57.11
C LYS A 18 -15.99 21.63 56.67
N LEU A 19 -15.38 22.63 57.28
CA LEU A 19 -15.63 24.05 56.92
C LEU A 19 -14.88 24.47 55.66
N LEU A 20 -13.73 23.86 55.35
CA LEU A 20 -12.95 24.09 54.14
C LEU A 20 -13.38 23.28 52.92
N LEU A 21 -14.03 22.11 53.15
CA LEU A 21 -14.55 21.26 52.05
C LEU A 21 -15.71 21.92 51.32
N ARG A 22 -16.57 22.69 52.01
CA ARG A 22 -17.75 23.30 51.40
C ARG A 22 -17.43 24.32 50.30
N PRO A 23 -16.54 25.29 50.46
CA PRO A 23 -16.21 26.23 49.40
C PRO A 23 -15.44 25.55 48.24
N MET A 24 -14.57 24.56 48.51
CA MET A 24 -13.91 23.78 47.44
C MET A 24 -14.85 22.98 46.59
N VAL A 25 -15.86 22.30 47.20
CA VAL A 25 -16.87 21.55 46.47
C VAL A 25 -17.77 22.46 45.63
N VAL A 26 -18.11 23.63 46.14
CA VAL A 26 -18.90 24.63 45.39
C VAL A 26 -18.05 25.21 44.24
N LEU A 27 -16.76 25.47 44.46
CA LEU A 27 -15.88 25.96 43.40
C LEU A 27 -15.66 24.91 42.29
N THR A 28 -15.41 23.66 42.64
CA THR A 28 -15.27 22.55 41.67
C THR A 28 -16.56 22.26 40.92
N LEU A 29 -17.70 22.31 41.59
CA LEU A 29 -18.98 22.18 40.93
C LEU A 29 -19.27 23.35 39.99
N GLY A 30 -18.94 24.57 40.37
CA GLY A 30 -19.05 25.77 39.55
C GLY A 30 -18.18 25.71 38.31
N ILE A 31 -16.95 25.23 38.43
CA ILE A 31 -16.03 25.04 37.26
C ILE A 31 -16.55 23.92 36.35
N ALA A 32 -17.05 22.79 36.92
CA ALA A 32 -17.58 21.71 36.14
C ALA A 32 -18.86 22.13 35.38
N VAL A 33 -19.73 22.91 35.99
CA VAL A 33 -20.93 23.47 35.35
C VAL A 33 -20.55 24.49 34.27
N ALA A 34 -19.57 25.35 34.52
CA ALA A 34 -19.07 26.30 33.51
C ALA A 34 -18.43 25.56 32.29
N LEU A 35 -17.63 24.53 32.55
CA LEU A 35 -17.06 23.69 31.47
C LEU A 35 -18.12 22.92 30.70
N ALA A 36 -19.13 22.36 31.40
CA ALA A 36 -20.26 21.70 30.76
C ALA A 36 -21.09 22.70 29.92
N PHE A 37 -21.33 23.92 30.46
CA PHE A 37 -22.04 24.97 29.73
C PHE A 37 -21.25 25.48 28.51
N LEU A 38 -19.92 25.62 28.61
CA LEU A 38 -19.06 25.96 27.46
C LEU A 38 -19.04 24.83 26.42
N SER A 39 -19.00 23.58 26.86
CA SER A 39 -19.07 22.42 25.96
C SER A 39 -20.43 22.29 25.27
N THR A 40 -21.53 22.49 25.99
CA THR A 40 -22.89 22.46 25.42
C THR A 40 -23.17 23.68 24.56
N SER A 41 -22.69 24.88 24.92
CA SER A 41 -22.82 26.08 24.06
C SER A 41 -21.99 25.95 22.79
N HIS A 42 -20.81 25.32 22.83
CA HIS A 42 -20.03 25.00 21.63
C HIS A 42 -20.75 23.98 20.75
N SER A 43 -21.32 22.93 21.32
CA SER A 43 -22.13 21.93 20.61
C SER A 43 -23.44 22.52 20.08
N LEU A 44 -24.09 23.41 20.83
CA LEU A 44 -25.29 24.14 20.37
C LEU A 44 -24.95 25.13 19.27
N ALA A 45 -23.81 25.83 19.34
CA ALA A 45 -23.33 26.69 18.28
C ALA A 45 -23.07 25.89 16.98
N GLN A 46 -22.47 24.69 17.09
CA GLN A 46 -22.31 23.78 15.95
C GLN A 46 -23.65 23.26 15.42
N ILE A 47 -24.65 22.98 16.29
CA ILE A 47 -25.98 22.53 15.88
C ILE A 47 -26.76 23.70 15.25
N GLN A 48 -26.65 24.92 15.79
CA GLN A 48 -27.24 26.11 15.20
C GLN A 48 -26.54 26.50 13.88
N GLU A 49 -25.20 26.36 13.81
CA GLU A 49 -24.45 26.47 12.58
C GLU A 49 -24.96 25.48 11.55
N ARG A 50 -25.18 24.21 11.90
CA ARG A 50 -25.80 23.19 11.04
C ARG A 50 -27.21 23.58 10.60
N LYS A 51 -28.06 24.10 11.49
CA LYS A 51 -29.41 24.58 11.13
C LYS A 51 -29.37 25.81 10.24
N VAL A 52 -28.43 26.72 10.49
CA VAL A 52 -28.19 27.93 9.66
C VAL A 52 -27.61 27.53 8.31
N LEU A 53 -26.75 26.50 8.25
CA LEU A 53 -26.14 25.95 7.02
C LEU A 53 -27.15 25.14 6.17
N ALA A 54 -28.14 24.47 6.80
CA ALA A 54 -29.20 23.73 6.09
C ALA A 54 -30.06 24.61 5.17
N LEU A 55 -29.93 25.92 5.27
CA LEU A 55 -30.67 26.91 4.50
C LEU A 55 -29.83 27.60 3.40
N ALA A 56 -28.61 27.13 3.11
CA ALA A 56 -27.68 27.87 2.22
C ALA A 56 -27.06 27.00 1.10
N PRO A 57 -27.35 27.24 -0.20
CA PRO A 57 -26.83 26.48 -1.34
C PRO A 57 -25.33 26.73 -1.66
N LEU A 58 -24.58 25.67 -1.97
CA LEU A 58 -23.18 25.69 -2.45
C LEU A 58 -23.09 25.28 -3.92
N GLY A 59 -22.17 25.90 -4.67
CA GLY A 59 -22.01 25.73 -6.11
C GLY A 59 -21.67 24.31 -6.57
N GLN A 60 -21.99 24.02 -7.84
CA GLN A 60 -22.11 22.69 -8.43
C GLN A 60 -20.82 21.86 -8.56
N HIS A 61 -19.62 22.43 -8.36
CA HIS A 61 -18.36 21.74 -8.65
C HIS A 61 -17.73 20.98 -7.47
N VAL A 62 -18.23 21.18 -6.25
CA VAL A 62 -17.68 20.52 -5.03
C VAL A 62 -18.55 19.34 -4.57
N ASN A 63 -19.71 19.14 -5.19
CA ASN A 63 -20.75 18.21 -4.73
C ASN A 63 -20.40 16.70 -4.85
N GLY A 64 -19.27 16.35 -5.44
CA GLY A 64 -18.87 14.94 -5.65
C GLY A 64 -17.86 14.38 -4.66
N LEU A 65 -17.14 15.22 -3.92
CA LEU A 65 -15.92 14.81 -3.23
C LEU A 65 -16.07 14.55 -1.73
N LEU A 66 -17.09 15.06 -1.05
CA LEU A 66 -17.29 14.85 0.38
C LEU A 66 -18.69 14.32 0.70
N PRO A 67 -18.84 13.12 1.31
CA PRO A 67 -20.16 12.58 1.68
C PRO A 67 -20.91 13.41 2.73
N VAL A 68 -20.21 14.26 3.48
CA VAL A 68 -20.79 15.18 4.47
C VAL A 68 -21.63 16.30 3.81
N GLN A 69 -21.37 16.63 2.54
CA GLN A 69 -22.02 17.75 1.86
C GLN A 69 -23.39 17.43 1.28
N ARG A 70 -23.84 16.15 1.24
CA ARG A 70 -25.20 15.81 0.79
C ARG A 70 -26.32 16.38 1.66
N ARG A 71 -26.01 16.80 2.90
CA ARG A 71 -26.99 17.44 3.81
C ARG A 71 -27.00 18.97 3.74
N ASP A 72 -25.93 19.58 3.20
CA ASP A 72 -25.78 21.03 3.11
C ASP A 72 -26.09 21.51 1.68
N ARG A 73 -27.26 21.23 1.15
CA ARG A 73 -27.81 22.00 0.01
C ARG A 73 -28.24 23.36 0.54
N PRO A 74 -28.05 24.41 -0.10
CA PRO A 74 -27.06 25.05 -0.91
C PRO A 74 -27.13 26.57 -0.78
N THR A 75 -26.07 27.26 -1.04
CA THR A 75 -26.03 28.70 -1.24
C THR A 75 -25.94 29.08 -2.74
N ALA A 76 -26.39 28.23 -3.64
CA ALA A 76 -26.22 28.45 -5.09
C ALA A 76 -26.73 29.82 -5.60
N ASN A 77 -27.59 30.49 -4.84
CA ASN A 77 -28.15 31.80 -5.21
C ASN A 77 -28.00 32.89 -4.15
N MET A 78 -27.06 32.70 -3.17
CA MET A 78 -26.87 33.70 -2.13
C MET A 78 -26.05 34.89 -2.66
N THR A 79 -26.61 36.12 -2.58
CA THR A 79 -25.84 37.32 -2.89
C THR A 79 -24.71 37.53 -1.89
N PRO A 80 -23.58 38.17 -2.27
CA PRO A 80 -22.49 38.51 -1.35
C PRO A 80 -22.95 39.37 -0.15
N ALA A 81 -23.98 40.19 -0.30
CA ALA A 81 -24.56 40.99 0.78
C ALA A 81 -25.26 40.08 1.82
N ALA A 82 -26.13 39.19 1.36
CA ALA A 82 -26.79 38.19 2.24
C ALA A 82 -25.80 37.29 2.95
N ALA A 83 -24.73 36.84 2.25
CA ALA A 83 -23.64 36.04 2.84
C ALA A 83 -22.91 36.79 3.93
N ARG A 84 -22.61 38.08 3.76
CA ARG A 84 -21.99 38.93 4.80
C ARG A 84 -22.88 39.12 6.01
N ALA A 85 -24.17 39.41 5.80
CA ALA A 85 -25.13 39.56 6.91
C ALA A 85 -25.17 38.26 7.76
N ARG A 86 -25.20 37.12 7.10
CA ARG A 86 -25.23 35.81 7.74
C ARG A 86 -23.90 35.51 8.46
N ALA A 87 -22.76 35.80 7.84
CA ALA A 87 -21.46 35.67 8.48
C ALA A 87 -21.33 36.57 9.72
N GLY A 88 -21.92 37.80 9.69
CA GLY A 88 -22.01 38.69 10.83
C GLY A 88 -22.81 38.09 11.99
N ALA A 89 -23.97 37.48 11.71
CA ALA A 89 -24.76 36.79 12.73
C ALA A 89 -24.01 35.59 13.33
N ILE A 90 -23.32 34.82 12.52
CA ILE A 90 -22.44 33.73 13.02
C ILE A 90 -21.31 34.29 13.86
N GLY A 91 -20.66 35.37 13.44
CA GLY A 91 -19.59 36.02 14.17
C GLY A 91 -19.98 36.57 15.53
N GLN A 92 -21.23 36.99 15.70
CA GLN A 92 -21.77 37.40 17.02
C GLN A 92 -21.95 36.21 17.96
N LEU A 93 -22.37 35.04 17.45
CA LEU A 93 -22.61 33.83 18.24
C LEU A 93 -21.36 32.99 18.45
N ALA A 94 -20.49 32.95 17.47
CA ALA A 94 -19.27 32.13 17.42
C ALA A 94 -18.15 32.84 16.64
N PRO A 95 -17.45 33.81 17.25
CA PRO A 95 -16.47 34.67 16.58
C PRO A 95 -15.28 33.93 15.98
N LEU A 96 -14.95 32.75 16.51
CA LEU A 96 -13.87 31.90 15.99
C LEU A 96 -14.34 30.81 15.01
N SER A 97 -15.64 30.83 14.62
CA SER A 97 -16.17 29.88 13.65
C SER A 97 -15.64 30.16 12.23
N PRO A 98 -15.07 29.15 11.53
CA PRO A 98 -14.64 29.29 10.15
C PRO A 98 -15.82 29.41 9.17
N ALA A 99 -17.04 29.12 9.62
CA ALA A 99 -18.24 29.11 8.78
C ALA A 99 -18.56 30.48 8.18
N GLY A 100 -18.39 31.57 8.97
CA GLY A 100 -18.64 32.90 8.49
C GLY A 100 -17.80 33.25 7.24
N PRO A 101 -16.49 33.28 7.30
CA PRO A 101 -15.64 33.51 6.14
C PRO A 101 -15.86 32.51 5.00
N ARG A 102 -16.12 31.22 5.30
CA ARG A 102 -16.41 30.20 4.29
C ARG A 102 -17.68 30.53 3.48
N ILE A 103 -18.76 30.89 4.15
CA ILE A 103 -20.04 31.26 3.47
C ILE A 103 -19.83 32.49 2.58
N VAL A 104 -19.13 33.51 3.06
CA VAL A 104 -18.77 34.69 2.25
C VAL A 104 -17.92 34.30 1.05
N GLY A 105 -16.90 33.46 1.26
CA GLY A 105 -16.02 32.96 0.20
C GLY A 105 -16.80 32.19 -0.87
N SER A 106 -17.70 31.30 -0.47
CA SER A 106 -18.55 30.54 -1.41
C SER A 106 -19.44 31.45 -2.24
N ALA A 107 -20.11 32.43 -1.60
CA ALA A 107 -20.96 33.39 -2.31
C ALA A 107 -20.17 34.28 -3.29
N LEU A 108 -18.98 34.73 -2.90
CA LEU A 108 -18.09 35.49 -3.77
C LEU A 108 -17.61 34.67 -4.97
N ALA A 109 -17.26 33.39 -4.75
CA ALA A 109 -16.85 32.46 -5.81
C ALA A 109 -17.97 32.28 -6.85
N THR A 110 -19.19 32.00 -6.40
CA THR A 110 -20.36 31.83 -7.26
C THR A 110 -20.66 33.11 -8.08
N ASN A 111 -20.37 34.29 -7.53
CA ASN A 111 -20.54 35.58 -8.22
C ASN A 111 -19.28 36.00 -9.02
N GLY A 112 -18.33 35.11 -9.30
CA GLY A 112 -17.18 35.39 -10.16
C GLY A 112 -16.05 36.19 -9.49
N ARG A 113 -16.18 36.58 -8.21
CA ARG A 113 -15.20 37.40 -7.48
C ARG A 113 -14.11 36.51 -6.88
N LYS A 114 -13.34 35.83 -7.74
CA LYS A 114 -12.37 34.78 -7.31
C LYS A 114 -11.30 35.25 -6.33
N LEU A 115 -10.74 36.46 -6.53
CA LEU A 115 -9.71 37.02 -5.63
C LEU A 115 -10.24 37.27 -4.21
N ASP A 116 -11.43 37.82 -4.09
CA ASP A 116 -12.06 38.06 -2.79
C ASP A 116 -12.53 36.76 -2.15
N ALA A 117 -13.02 35.81 -2.96
CA ALA A 117 -13.34 34.46 -2.50
C ALA A 117 -12.12 33.79 -1.88
N LYS A 118 -10.95 33.89 -2.55
CA LYS A 118 -9.69 33.34 -2.04
C LYS A 118 -9.34 33.92 -0.67
N LYS A 119 -9.37 35.25 -0.50
CA LYS A 119 -9.11 35.90 0.78
C LYS A 119 -10.04 35.41 1.89
N ALA A 120 -11.33 35.23 1.57
CA ALA A 120 -12.32 34.74 2.54
C ALA A 120 -12.09 33.28 2.89
N MET A 121 -11.77 32.40 1.91
CA MET A 121 -11.45 30.99 2.15
C MET A 121 -10.15 30.84 2.97
N GLU A 122 -9.14 31.65 2.67
CA GLU A 122 -7.90 31.69 3.49
C GLU A 122 -8.19 32.14 4.93
N ALA A 123 -9.10 33.10 5.13
CA ALA A 123 -9.53 33.51 6.47
C ALA A 123 -10.22 32.34 7.20
N ALA A 124 -11.09 31.58 6.52
CA ALA A 124 -11.71 30.39 7.10
C ALA A 124 -10.67 29.35 7.54
N VAL A 125 -9.66 29.10 6.70
CA VAL A 125 -8.57 28.15 7.00
C VAL A 125 -7.67 28.65 8.14
N ARG A 126 -7.45 29.98 8.27
CA ARG A 126 -6.71 30.54 9.43
C ARG A 126 -7.46 30.33 10.75
N LEU A 127 -8.78 30.41 10.74
CA LEU A 127 -9.60 30.13 11.93
C LEU A 127 -9.64 28.62 12.25
N SER A 128 -9.70 27.80 11.21
CA SER A 128 -9.65 26.35 11.39
C SER A 128 -8.97 25.65 10.22
N ARG A 129 -7.79 25.04 10.44
CA ARG A 129 -7.13 24.18 9.42
C ARG A 129 -7.99 22.97 9.03
N ARG A 130 -8.97 22.59 9.86
CA ARG A 130 -9.90 21.48 9.60
C ARG A 130 -11.10 21.88 8.74
N GLU A 131 -11.16 23.10 8.22
CA GLU A 131 -12.27 23.52 7.34
C GLU A 131 -12.10 22.91 5.95
N GLY A 132 -12.66 21.70 5.76
CA GLY A 132 -12.46 20.88 4.56
C GLY A 132 -12.98 21.54 3.29
N THR A 133 -14.12 22.27 3.35
CA THR A 133 -14.69 22.97 2.19
C THR A 133 -13.78 24.08 1.68
N ALA A 134 -13.23 24.87 2.62
CA ALA A 134 -12.29 25.95 2.24
C ALA A 134 -10.97 25.36 1.71
N GLN A 135 -10.47 24.27 2.30
CA GLN A 135 -9.28 23.57 1.80
C GLN A 135 -9.48 23.04 0.38
N LEU A 136 -10.63 22.40 0.09
CA LEU A 136 -10.94 21.90 -1.26
C LEU A 136 -11.05 23.04 -2.26
N TRP A 137 -11.76 24.13 -1.93
CA TRP A 137 -11.88 25.28 -2.81
C TRP A 137 -10.51 25.90 -3.13
N LEU A 138 -9.64 26.00 -2.12
CA LEU A 138 -8.27 26.50 -2.31
C LEU A 138 -7.40 25.53 -3.12
N ALA A 139 -7.65 24.21 -3.02
CA ALA A 139 -6.99 23.22 -3.87
C ALA A 139 -7.42 23.37 -5.34
N ASP A 140 -8.73 23.53 -5.60
CA ASP A 140 -9.26 23.75 -6.96
C ASP A 140 -8.72 25.05 -7.58
N GLU A 141 -8.58 26.10 -6.78
CA GLU A 141 -7.99 27.35 -7.21
C GLU A 141 -6.50 27.18 -7.55
N ALA A 142 -5.76 26.40 -6.74
CA ALA A 142 -4.37 26.07 -7.01
C ALA A 142 -4.22 25.19 -8.28
N ILE A 143 -5.13 24.23 -8.52
CA ILE A 143 -5.19 23.44 -9.76
C ILE A 143 -5.32 24.37 -10.98
N SER A 144 -6.23 25.36 -10.90
CA SER A 144 -6.46 26.29 -12.00
C SER A 144 -5.22 27.15 -12.37
N ARG A 145 -4.25 27.25 -11.45
CA ARG A 145 -2.98 27.96 -11.64
C ARG A 145 -1.81 27.02 -11.94
N GLY A 146 -2.02 25.71 -11.92
CA GLY A 146 -0.94 24.71 -12.06
C GLY A 146 0.00 24.63 -10.86
N ASP A 147 -0.42 25.11 -9.67
CA ASP A 147 0.39 25.11 -8.44
C ASP A 147 0.28 23.77 -7.72
N LEU A 148 0.92 22.73 -8.27
CA LEU A 148 0.88 21.37 -7.72
C LEU A 148 1.36 21.25 -6.27
N PRO A 149 2.45 21.93 -5.83
CA PRO A 149 2.85 21.91 -4.44
C PRO A 149 1.74 22.36 -3.49
N GLN A 150 0.99 23.39 -3.86
CA GLN A 150 -0.13 23.92 -3.07
C GLN A 150 -1.31 22.96 -3.05
N VAL A 151 -1.64 22.34 -4.21
CA VAL A 151 -2.69 21.31 -4.32
C VAL A 151 -2.42 20.17 -3.35
N LEU A 152 -1.22 19.60 -3.39
CA LEU A 152 -0.83 18.48 -2.54
C LEU A 152 -0.80 18.87 -1.06
N ALA A 153 -0.36 20.08 -0.72
CA ALA A 153 -0.39 20.57 0.65
C ALA A 153 -1.83 20.67 1.19
N ARG A 154 -2.80 21.09 0.36
CA ARG A 154 -4.22 21.12 0.74
C ARG A 154 -4.80 19.73 0.89
N TYR A 155 -4.49 18.83 -0.03
CA TYR A 155 -4.93 17.43 0.05
C TYR A 155 -4.34 16.71 1.27
N ASP A 156 -3.08 16.94 1.63
CA ASP A 156 -2.49 16.42 2.88
C ASP A 156 -3.30 16.84 4.10
N VAL A 157 -3.63 18.13 4.21
CA VAL A 157 -4.47 18.63 5.32
C VAL A 157 -5.84 17.96 5.33
N ILE A 158 -6.51 17.82 4.18
CA ILE A 158 -7.83 17.20 4.08
C ILE A 158 -7.77 15.74 4.51
N MET A 159 -6.83 14.96 3.98
CA MET A 159 -6.71 13.53 4.28
C MET A 159 -6.33 13.26 5.74
N ARG A 160 -5.55 14.15 6.38
CA ARG A 160 -5.26 14.08 7.82
C ARG A 160 -6.46 14.43 8.70
N THR A 161 -7.34 15.34 8.25
CA THR A 161 -8.43 15.86 9.09
C THR A 161 -9.79 15.28 8.76
N HIS A 162 -9.97 14.70 7.57
CA HIS A 162 -11.21 14.13 7.05
C HIS A 162 -10.97 12.76 6.39
N PRO A 163 -10.64 11.72 7.16
CA PRO A 163 -10.30 10.39 6.61
C PRO A 163 -11.41 9.82 5.71
N ALA A 164 -12.68 10.15 5.97
CA ALA A 164 -13.80 9.70 5.16
C ALA A 164 -13.78 10.24 3.69
N ALA A 165 -13.04 11.31 3.41
CA ALA A 165 -12.86 11.85 2.07
C ALA A 165 -11.69 11.20 1.31
N SER A 166 -10.84 10.47 2.02
CA SER A 166 -9.58 9.92 1.48
C SER A 166 -9.78 8.97 0.29
N PRO A 167 -10.76 8.04 0.26
CA PRO A 167 -10.90 7.11 -0.86
C PRO A 167 -11.09 7.79 -2.22
N GLN A 168 -11.89 8.88 -2.26
CA GLN A 168 -12.12 9.63 -3.50
C GLN A 168 -10.85 10.40 -3.94
N LEU A 169 -10.12 10.96 -2.98
CA LEU A 169 -8.85 11.65 -3.23
C LEU A 169 -7.77 10.66 -3.67
N TYR A 170 -7.73 9.44 -3.13
CA TYR A 170 -6.78 8.41 -3.55
C TYR A 170 -6.96 8.06 -5.03
N ALA A 171 -8.21 7.83 -5.47
CA ALA A 171 -8.49 7.52 -6.87
C ALA A 171 -8.12 8.69 -7.81
N ALA A 172 -8.31 9.94 -7.38
CA ALA A 172 -7.92 11.11 -8.14
C ALA A 172 -6.39 11.22 -8.24
N LEU A 173 -5.67 11.10 -7.12
CA LEU A 173 -4.21 11.16 -7.07
C LEU A 173 -3.56 10.01 -7.87
N ALA A 174 -4.09 8.79 -7.77
CA ALA A 174 -3.55 7.65 -8.49
C ALA A 174 -3.55 7.87 -10.01
N ARG A 175 -4.62 8.44 -10.57
CA ARG A 175 -4.71 8.78 -11.99
C ARG A 175 -3.68 9.83 -12.42
N THR A 176 -3.27 10.72 -11.54
CA THR A 176 -2.29 11.77 -11.86
C THR A 176 -0.83 11.29 -11.76
N LEU A 177 -0.57 10.10 -11.18
CA LEU A 177 0.78 9.54 -11.10
C LEU A 177 1.44 9.25 -12.45
N VAL A 178 0.68 9.25 -13.54
CA VAL A 178 1.23 9.15 -14.90
C VAL A 178 2.12 10.35 -15.23
N ASP A 179 1.82 11.54 -14.67
CA ASP A 179 2.62 12.75 -14.84
C ASP A 179 3.93 12.68 -14.02
N PRO A 180 5.11 12.85 -14.64
CA PRO A 180 6.40 12.87 -13.95
C PRO A 180 6.52 13.98 -12.90
N THR A 181 5.90 15.14 -13.15
CA THR A 181 5.94 16.28 -12.22
C THR A 181 5.15 15.96 -10.96
N MET A 182 3.95 15.37 -11.11
CA MET A 182 3.16 14.90 -9.99
C MET A 182 3.92 13.86 -9.17
N ARG A 183 4.55 12.86 -9.81
CA ARG A 183 5.35 11.86 -9.09
C ARG A 183 6.47 12.49 -8.27
N ARG A 184 7.21 13.46 -8.85
CA ARG A 184 8.29 14.17 -8.14
C ARG A 184 7.76 14.89 -6.90
N GLU A 185 6.64 15.60 -7.02
CA GLU A 185 6.01 16.28 -5.88
C GLU A 185 5.45 15.31 -4.82
N MET A 186 5.02 14.12 -5.26
CA MET A 186 4.51 13.08 -4.36
C MET A 186 5.60 12.39 -3.53
N THR A 187 6.89 12.43 -3.95
CA THR A 187 7.98 11.74 -3.23
C THR A 187 8.11 12.15 -1.76
N ARG A 188 7.81 13.41 -1.43
CA ARG A 188 7.87 13.93 -0.06
C ARG A 188 6.83 13.31 0.89
N PHE A 189 5.79 12.68 0.35
CA PHE A 189 4.74 12.03 1.11
C PHE A 189 4.97 10.52 1.27
N VAL A 190 5.96 9.96 0.61
CA VAL A 190 6.35 8.54 0.73
C VAL A 190 7.07 8.34 2.05
N SER A 191 6.32 8.31 3.15
CA SER A 191 6.86 8.23 4.51
C SER A 191 5.81 7.69 5.47
N THR A 192 6.26 7.05 6.54
CA THR A 192 5.43 6.67 7.70
C THR A 192 4.84 7.87 8.43
N ASP A 193 5.46 9.05 8.33
CA ASP A 193 4.97 10.31 8.93
C ASP A 193 3.76 10.88 8.18
N THR A 194 3.42 10.29 7.02
CA THR A 194 2.26 10.65 6.22
C THR A 194 1.14 9.63 6.42
N PRO A 195 0.21 9.83 7.37
CA PRO A 195 -0.73 8.79 7.82
C PRO A 195 -1.65 8.24 6.71
N TRP A 196 -1.88 9.02 5.66
CA TRP A 196 -2.75 8.64 4.55
C TRP A 196 -2.00 7.93 3.41
N PHE A 197 -0.65 8.01 3.38
CA PHE A 197 0.12 7.51 2.23
C PHE A 197 -0.03 6.00 2.05
N GLU A 198 0.01 5.24 3.13
CA GLU A 198 -0.16 3.79 3.09
C GLU A 198 -1.52 3.39 2.50
N GLY A 199 -2.61 4.02 2.97
CA GLY A 199 -3.95 3.80 2.42
C GLY A 199 -4.06 4.20 0.94
N PHE A 200 -3.41 5.30 0.54
CA PHE A 200 -3.30 5.70 -0.86
C PHE A 200 -2.56 4.64 -1.69
N ALA A 201 -1.40 4.17 -1.21
CA ALA A 201 -0.58 3.20 -1.93
C ALA A 201 -1.31 1.86 -2.12
N VAL A 202 -2.02 1.37 -1.08
CA VAL A 202 -2.88 0.18 -1.15
C VAL A 202 -3.99 0.36 -2.18
N ALA A 203 -4.71 1.48 -2.15
CA ALA A 203 -5.78 1.76 -3.10
C ALA A 203 -5.27 1.89 -4.55
N ALA A 204 -4.13 2.54 -4.74
CA ALA A 204 -3.51 2.72 -6.05
C ALA A 204 -2.98 1.41 -6.64
N ALA A 205 -2.36 0.54 -5.82
CA ALA A 205 -1.85 -0.77 -6.23
C ALA A 205 -2.95 -1.75 -6.64
N GLY A 206 -4.18 -1.55 -6.19
CA GLY A 206 -5.34 -2.35 -6.62
C GLY A 206 -5.69 -2.23 -8.11
N THR A 207 -5.01 -1.36 -8.87
CA THR A 207 -5.25 -1.17 -10.31
C THR A 207 -3.96 -1.40 -11.09
N ALA A 208 -3.95 -2.37 -11.99
CA ALA A 208 -2.76 -2.74 -12.78
C ALA A 208 -2.15 -1.56 -13.58
N ALA A 209 -2.97 -0.64 -14.07
CA ALA A 209 -2.50 0.55 -14.78
C ALA A 209 -1.59 1.46 -13.92
N ASN A 210 -1.69 1.39 -12.60
CA ASN A 210 -0.91 2.20 -11.69
C ASN A 210 0.43 1.55 -11.30
N ALA A 211 0.69 0.30 -11.66
CA ALA A 211 1.90 -0.42 -11.23
C ALA A 211 3.18 0.30 -11.68
N GLU A 212 3.28 0.68 -12.96
CA GLU A 212 4.44 1.39 -13.46
C GLU A 212 4.58 2.82 -12.87
N PRO A 213 3.52 3.66 -12.80
CA PRO A 213 3.57 4.93 -12.10
C PRO A 213 4.00 4.83 -10.63
N LEU A 214 3.47 3.84 -9.88
CA LEU A 214 3.86 3.59 -8.49
C LEU A 214 5.31 3.15 -8.37
N ALA A 215 5.76 2.23 -9.21
CA ALA A 215 7.16 1.81 -9.24
C ALA A 215 8.10 3.00 -9.45
N LYS A 216 7.78 3.88 -10.40
CA LYS A 216 8.55 5.10 -10.67
C LYS A 216 8.52 6.08 -9.49
N LEU A 217 7.39 6.20 -8.78
CA LEU A 217 7.30 6.99 -7.55
C LEU A 217 8.22 6.41 -6.47
N PHE A 218 8.16 5.11 -6.22
CA PHE A 218 8.99 4.45 -5.21
C PHE A 218 10.48 4.54 -5.55
N MET A 219 10.86 4.35 -6.81
CA MET A 219 12.25 4.52 -7.25
C MET A 219 12.77 5.95 -7.10
N ALA A 220 11.91 6.96 -7.26
CA ALA A 220 12.28 8.37 -7.10
C ALA A 220 12.32 8.81 -5.62
N SER A 221 11.73 8.05 -4.70
CA SER A 221 11.63 8.42 -3.28
C SER A 221 12.95 8.16 -2.55
N PRO A 222 13.36 9.01 -1.62
CA PRO A 222 14.65 8.86 -0.92
C PRO A 222 14.69 7.62 -0.02
N ALA A 223 13.58 7.29 0.63
CA ALA A 223 13.39 6.11 1.47
C ALA A 223 12.00 5.52 1.23
N LEU A 224 11.87 4.22 1.49
CA LEU A 224 10.60 3.51 1.37
C LEU A 224 10.13 3.05 2.75
N PRO A 225 8.84 3.25 3.10
CA PRO A 225 8.27 2.74 4.35
C PRO A 225 8.39 1.21 4.44
N ASP A 226 8.81 0.72 5.61
CA ASP A 226 8.94 -0.71 5.90
C ASP A 226 7.84 -1.18 6.86
N THR A 227 6.60 -1.16 6.38
CA THR A 227 5.42 -1.68 7.10
C THR A 227 4.85 -2.88 6.35
N MET A 228 4.12 -3.77 7.06
CA MET A 228 3.49 -4.92 6.40
C MET A 228 2.54 -4.53 5.26
N PRO A 229 1.65 -3.52 5.39
CA PRO A 229 0.83 -3.08 4.27
C PRO A 229 1.65 -2.57 3.09
N MET A 230 2.74 -1.81 3.33
CA MET A 230 3.60 -1.33 2.24
C MET A 230 4.38 -2.46 1.57
N ARG A 231 4.84 -3.47 2.31
CA ARG A 231 5.45 -4.68 1.71
C ARG A 231 4.47 -5.41 0.79
N ASN A 232 3.18 -5.49 1.17
CA ASN A 232 2.13 -6.04 0.31
C ASN A 232 1.90 -5.19 -0.95
N VAL A 233 1.96 -3.86 -0.83
CA VAL A 233 1.90 -2.94 -1.98
C VAL A 233 3.08 -3.18 -2.92
N TYR A 234 4.31 -3.27 -2.41
CA TYR A 234 5.49 -3.55 -3.24
C TYR A 234 5.37 -4.87 -3.96
N ARG A 235 4.92 -5.91 -3.27
CA ARG A 235 4.65 -7.24 -3.86
C ARG A 235 3.66 -7.14 -5.00
N ALA A 236 2.49 -6.53 -4.77
CA ALA A 236 1.47 -6.37 -5.80
C ALA A 236 1.97 -5.58 -7.02
N VAL A 237 2.76 -4.51 -6.80
CA VAL A 237 3.36 -3.73 -7.89
C VAL A 237 4.35 -4.57 -8.69
N LEU A 238 5.23 -5.34 -8.02
CA LEU A 238 6.19 -6.22 -8.72
C LEU A 238 5.49 -7.32 -9.52
N GLU A 239 4.46 -7.95 -8.95
CA GLU A 239 3.65 -8.98 -9.62
C GLU A 239 2.97 -8.41 -10.88
N GLN A 240 2.35 -7.24 -10.79
CA GLN A 240 1.72 -6.58 -11.94
C GLN A 240 2.74 -6.17 -13.01
N LEU A 241 3.92 -5.68 -12.61
CA LEU A 241 5.01 -5.40 -13.54
C LEU A 241 5.52 -6.67 -14.22
N GLY A 242 5.62 -7.77 -13.47
CA GLY A 242 5.98 -9.09 -13.98
C GLY A 242 4.94 -9.61 -14.98
N ALA A 243 3.65 -9.52 -14.65
CA ALA A 243 2.54 -9.91 -15.53
C ALA A 243 2.52 -9.11 -16.85
N THR A 244 2.93 -7.82 -16.79
CA THR A 244 3.06 -6.96 -17.97
C THR A 244 4.46 -7.01 -18.61
N ARG A 245 5.31 -7.96 -18.22
CA ARG A 245 6.67 -8.21 -18.74
C ARG A 245 7.63 -7.03 -18.62
N LYS A 246 7.40 -6.11 -17.68
CA LYS A 246 8.27 -4.95 -17.42
C LYS A 246 9.41 -5.33 -16.46
N TYR A 247 10.15 -6.37 -16.79
CA TYR A 247 11.15 -7.00 -15.92
C TYR A 247 12.28 -6.07 -15.51
N ALA A 248 12.69 -5.15 -16.37
CA ALA A 248 13.70 -4.14 -16.03
C ALA A 248 13.25 -3.26 -14.87
N LEU A 249 11.96 -2.88 -14.83
CA LEU A 249 11.39 -2.12 -13.72
C LEU A 249 11.26 -2.97 -12.46
N VAL A 250 10.93 -4.27 -12.59
CA VAL A 250 10.90 -5.20 -11.46
C VAL A 250 12.26 -5.22 -10.77
N VAL A 251 13.34 -5.41 -11.52
CA VAL A 251 14.70 -5.47 -10.98
C VAL A 251 15.10 -4.14 -10.33
N SER A 252 14.88 -3.01 -11.03
CA SER A 252 15.25 -1.69 -10.53
C SER A 252 14.47 -1.29 -9.26
N LEU A 253 13.21 -1.68 -9.17
CA LEU A 253 12.41 -1.45 -7.96
C LEU A 253 12.88 -2.36 -6.83
N TYR A 254 13.08 -3.66 -7.11
CA TYR A 254 13.47 -4.63 -6.10
C TYR A 254 14.73 -4.21 -5.34
N ASP A 255 15.76 -3.72 -6.03
CA ASP A 255 17.02 -3.26 -5.42
C ASP A 255 16.83 -2.15 -4.37
N ARG A 256 15.65 -1.50 -4.35
CA ARG A 256 15.32 -0.42 -3.42
C ARG A 256 14.38 -0.84 -2.29
N LEU A 257 13.80 -2.04 -2.37
CA LEU A 257 12.78 -2.46 -1.41
C LEU A 257 13.40 -2.81 -0.05
N PRO A 258 12.68 -2.53 1.05
CA PRO A 258 13.08 -3.00 2.37
C PRO A 258 13.23 -4.52 2.40
N GLY A 259 14.38 -5.00 2.92
CA GLY A 259 14.68 -6.43 3.00
C GLY A 259 15.09 -7.09 1.67
N ALA A 260 15.27 -6.33 0.60
CA ALA A 260 15.80 -6.83 -0.67
C ALA A 260 17.20 -7.42 -0.50
N GLN A 261 17.43 -8.57 -1.11
CA GLN A 261 18.70 -9.29 -1.10
C GLN A 261 19.16 -9.50 -2.54
N PRO A 262 20.18 -8.76 -3.06
CA PRO A 262 20.62 -8.87 -4.45
C PRO A 262 21.02 -10.29 -4.87
N GLY A 263 21.44 -11.12 -3.91
CA GLY A 263 21.74 -12.54 -4.14
C GLY A 263 20.54 -13.36 -4.61
N ARG A 264 19.32 -12.95 -4.25
CA ARG A 264 18.08 -13.63 -4.63
C ARG A 264 17.85 -13.65 -6.13
N LEU A 265 18.31 -12.65 -6.85
CA LEU A 265 18.28 -12.59 -8.33
C LEU A 265 19.23 -13.58 -9.02
N ARG A 266 20.02 -14.35 -8.27
CA ARG A 266 21.01 -15.29 -8.80
C ARG A 266 20.82 -16.72 -8.31
N THR A 267 19.79 -17.00 -7.54
CA THR A 267 19.43 -18.32 -7.01
C THR A 267 17.99 -18.68 -7.33
N VAL A 268 17.68 -19.96 -7.30
CA VAL A 268 16.32 -20.50 -7.42
C VAL A 268 15.84 -21.17 -6.12
N GLU A 269 16.64 -21.11 -5.08
CA GLU A 269 16.32 -21.73 -3.79
C GLU A 269 15.02 -21.15 -3.21
N LEU A 270 14.30 -22.00 -2.50
CA LEU A 270 13.07 -21.58 -1.80
C LEU A 270 13.41 -20.60 -0.68
N PRO A 271 12.57 -19.59 -0.45
CA PRO A 271 12.77 -18.65 0.64
C PRO A 271 12.59 -19.35 1.99
N ARG A 272 13.37 -18.97 2.98
CA ARG A 272 13.28 -19.52 4.34
C ARG A 272 12.16 -18.93 5.17
N ASP A 273 11.64 -17.79 4.75
CA ASP A 273 10.62 -17.03 5.46
C ASP A 273 9.66 -16.36 4.45
N ASP A 274 8.39 -16.16 4.85
CA ASP A 274 7.36 -15.61 3.98
C ASP A 274 7.29 -14.09 3.98
N GLN A 275 7.89 -13.45 5.00
CA GLN A 275 7.69 -12.01 5.21
C GLN A 275 8.50 -11.13 4.26
N THR A 276 9.59 -11.67 3.72
CA THR A 276 10.54 -10.95 2.84
C THR A 276 10.45 -11.36 1.38
N GLN A 277 9.37 -12.04 0.99
CA GLN A 277 9.20 -12.50 -0.39
C GLN A 277 8.68 -11.40 -1.30
N TYR A 278 9.32 -11.24 -2.44
CA TYR A 278 8.96 -10.30 -3.48
C TYR A 278 8.85 -11.00 -4.85
N PRO A 279 7.74 -11.70 -5.15
CA PRO A 279 7.48 -12.23 -6.48
C PRO A 279 7.47 -11.10 -7.53
N PRO A 280 7.98 -11.32 -8.74
CA PRO A 280 8.57 -12.55 -9.28
C PRO A 280 10.10 -12.69 -9.09
N VAL A 281 10.74 -11.89 -8.25
CA VAL A 281 12.15 -12.11 -7.87
C VAL A 281 12.28 -13.36 -7.00
N ASP A 282 11.36 -13.57 -6.07
CA ASP A 282 11.08 -14.88 -5.50
C ASP A 282 10.09 -15.63 -6.40
N TRP A 283 9.78 -16.87 -6.06
CA TRP A 283 8.84 -17.65 -6.86
C TRP A 283 7.45 -16.98 -6.89
N ALA A 284 7.00 -16.56 -8.07
CA ALA A 284 5.62 -16.20 -8.31
C ALA A 284 4.83 -17.50 -8.54
N LEU A 285 3.92 -17.78 -7.63
CA LEU A 285 3.10 -18.98 -7.59
C LEU A 285 1.72 -18.64 -8.13
N VAL A 286 1.24 -19.44 -9.07
CA VAL A 286 -0.11 -19.33 -9.64
C VAL A 286 -1.08 -20.12 -8.76
N SER A 287 -2.33 -19.70 -8.70
CA SER A 287 -3.42 -20.43 -8.06
C SER A 287 -4.72 -20.07 -8.77
N GLU A 288 -4.92 -20.58 -9.99
CA GLU A 288 -6.06 -20.24 -10.84
C GLU A 288 -6.49 -21.45 -11.71
N GLY A 289 -7.80 -21.66 -11.87
CA GLY A 289 -8.36 -22.53 -12.90
C GLY A 289 -7.93 -24.01 -12.85
N GLY A 290 -7.73 -24.57 -11.67
CA GLY A 290 -7.25 -25.95 -11.51
C GLY A 290 -5.74 -26.10 -11.75
N LEU A 291 -5.00 -25.02 -11.80
CA LEU A 291 -3.54 -24.96 -11.91
C LEU A 291 -2.98 -24.16 -10.73
N GLY A 292 -1.93 -24.67 -10.08
CA GLY A 292 -1.31 -23.88 -9.03
C GLY A 292 0.03 -24.37 -8.54
N ALA A 293 0.61 -23.56 -7.66
CA ALA A 293 1.77 -23.90 -6.87
C ALA A 293 1.67 -23.30 -5.48
N ALA A 294 2.29 -23.93 -4.49
CA ALA A 294 2.39 -23.48 -3.13
C ALA A 294 3.77 -23.80 -2.55
N ILE A 295 4.24 -22.99 -1.58
CA ILE A 295 5.37 -23.35 -0.75
C ILE A 295 4.80 -23.88 0.56
N VAL A 296 4.98 -25.18 0.80
CA VAL A 296 4.48 -25.89 1.98
C VAL A 296 5.63 -26.19 2.96
N GLY A 297 5.30 -26.45 4.23
CA GLY A 297 6.31 -26.68 5.26
C GLY A 297 6.88 -25.39 5.87
N LYS A 298 7.87 -25.52 6.77
CA LYS A 298 8.47 -24.40 7.51
C LYS A 298 10.00 -24.52 7.56
N GLY A 299 10.67 -23.39 7.58
CA GLY A 299 12.13 -23.33 7.78
C GLY A 299 12.91 -24.08 6.70
N ALA A 300 13.68 -25.08 7.09
CA ALA A 300 14.50 -25.91 6.19
C ALA A 300 13.69 -26.99 5.44
N ASP A 301 12.52 -27.34 5.96
CA ASP A 301 11.65 -28.38 5.41
C ASP A 301 10.61 -27.80 4.43
N ARG A 302 10.93 -26.67 3.81
CA ARG A 302 10.07 -26.05 2.80
C ARG A 302 10.17 -26.79 1.49
N LEU A 303 8.99 -27.06 0.93
CA LEU A 303 8.80 -27.74 -0.33
C LEU A 303 8.05 -26.83 -1.29
N LEU A 304 8.34 -26.95 -2.57
CA LEU A 304 7.49 -26.37 -3.62
C LEU A 304 6.57 -27.47 -4.12
N GLU A 305 5.29 -27.28 -3.91
CA GLU A 305 4.22 -28.08 -4.48
C GLU A 305 3.71 -27.41 -5.75
N THR A 306 3.53 -28.19 -6.82
CA THR A 306 2.81 -27.75 -8.03
C THR A 306 1.73 -28.75 -8.32
N TYR A 307 0.54 -28.28 -8.70
CA TYR A 307 -0.61 -29.14 -8.97
C TYR A 307 -1.36 -28.70 -10.21
N VAL A 308 -2.04 -29.66 -10.83
CA VAL A 308 -2.86 -29.42 -12.00
C VAL A 308 -4.05 -30.40 -12.03
N SER A 309 -5.25 -29.83 -12.24
CA SER A 309 -6.47 -30.61 -12.44
C SER A 309 -6.61 -31.05 -13.89
N THR A 310 -7.49 -32.06 -14.12
CA THR A 310 -7.78 -32.61 -15.42
C THR A 310 -8.04 -31.59 -16.52
N GLY A 311 -7.32 -31.70 -17.62
CA GLY A 311 -7.43 -30.78 -18.77
C GLY A 311 -6.88 -29.39 -18.58
N ALA A 312 -6.33 -29.07 -17.41
CA ALA A 312 -5.67 -27.81 -17.15
C ALA A 312 -4.17 -27.86 -17.52
N GLY A 313 -3.56 -26.70 -17.68
CA GLY A 313 -2.12 -26.63 -17.90
C GLY A 313 -1.62 -25.20 -18.07
N GLY A 314 -0.40 -24.98 -17.66
CA GLY A 314 0.22 -23.66 -17.70
C GLY A 314 1.48 -23.57 -16.85
N ILE A 315 1.98 -22.35 -16.65
CA ILE A 315 3.11 -22.09 -15.75
C ILE A 315 2.57 -21.99 -14.33
N ALA A 316 2.90 -22.96 -13.48
CA ALA A 316 2.50 -22.98 -12.09
C ALA A 316 3.41 -22.10 -11.20
N ALA A 317 4.72 -22.08 -11.51
CA ALA A 317 5.69 -21.26 -10.76
C ALA A 317 6.67 -20.59 -11.72
N ARG A 318 7.00 -19.33 -11.45
CA ARG A 318 7.95 -18.56 -12.26
C ARG A 318 8.82 -17.67 -11.38
N ARG A 319 10.09 -17.44 -11.81
CA ARG A 319 11.05 -16.61 -11.12
C ARG A 319 11.93 -15.82 -12.08
N ILE A 320 12.30 -14.61 -11.69
CA ILE A 320 13.25 -13.75 -12.41
C ILE A 320 14.67 -13.99 -11.90
N LEU A 321 15.62 -14.07 -12.83
CA LEU A 321 17.05 -14.25 -12.56
C LEU A 321 17.87 -13.21 -13.34
N LEU A 322 18.92 -12.67 -12.71
CA LEU A 322 19.96 -11.88 -13.35
C LEU A 322 21.24 -12.70 -13.42
N LEU A 323 21.45 -13.37 -14.53
CA LEU A 323 22.61 -14.23 -14.76
C LEU A 323 23.61 -13.59 -15.70
N ARG A 324 24.89 -13.72 -15.40
CA ARG A 324 25.96 -13.35 -16.35
C ARG A 324 25.97 -14.35 -17.52
N PRO A 325 26.46 -13.93 -18.72
CA PRO A 325 26.66 -14.85 -19.81
C PRO A 325 27.49 -16.08 -19.38
N GLY A 326 27.09 -17.25 -19.86
CA GLY A 326 27.78 -18.50 -19.53
C GLY A 326 26.86 -19.70 -19.41
N ALA A 327 27.46 -20.87 -19.15
CA ALA A 327 26.75 -22.12 -18.98
C ALA A 327 26.27 -22.31 -17.55
N TYR A 328 25.05 -22.81 -17.40
CA TYR A 328 24.40 -23.05 -16.10
C TYR A 328 23.67 -24.38 -16.11
N ALA A 329 23.41 -24.90 -14.92
CA ALA A 329 22.52 -26.05 -14.68
C ALA A 329 21.49 -25.68 -13.59
N LEU A 330 20.21 -25.71 -13.96
CA LEU A 330 19.10 -25.77 -13.00
C LEU A 330 18.99 -27.21 -12.54
N ARG A 331 18.97 -27.44 -11.23
CA ARG A 331 18.86 -28.76 -10.62
C ARG A 331 17.66 -28.80 -9.68
N TRP A 332 16.98 -29.92 -9.66
CA TRP A 332 15.83 -30.16 -8.76
C TRP A 332 15.90 -31.57 -8.18
N ARG A 333 15.16 -31.77 -7.11
CA ARG A 333 14.84 -33.07 -6.56
C ARG A 333 13.35 -33.14 -6.30
N VAL A 334 12.69 -34.14 -6.86
CA VAL A 334 11.25 -34.42 -6.71
C VAL A 334 11.14 -35.57 -5.70
N ILE A 335 10.36 -35.38 -4.66
CA ILE A 335 10.16 -36.36 -3.59
C ILE A 335 8.81 -37.09 -3.72
N ASP A 336 7.86 -36.47 -4.43
CA ASP A 336 6.56 -37.05 -4.71
C ASP A 336 6.04 -36.57 -6.06
N GLY A 337 5.22 -37.36 -6.74
CA GLY A 337 4.70 -37.05 -8.07
C GLY A 337 3.58 -37.99 -8.50
N PRO A 338 2.90 -37.70 -9.64
CA PRO A 338 1.76 -38.46 -10.09
C PRO A 338 2.12 -39.88 -10.55
N ASP A 339 1.26 -40.83 -10.23
CA ASP A 339 1.38 -42.23 -10.64
C ASP A 339 0.73 -42.45 -12.00
N GLY A 340 1.51 -42.87 -13.02
CA GLY A 340 1.04 -43.42 -14.26
C GLY A 340 -0.01 -42.62 -15.04
N VAL A 341 -0.14 -41.34 -14.72
CA VAL A 341 -1.12 -40.43 -15.25
C VAL A 341 -0.61 -39.71 -16.51
N ASP A 342 -1.51 -39.36 -17.37
CA ASP A 342 -1.27 -38.51 -18.54
C ASP A 342 -1.07 -37.01 -18.06
N ALA A 343 -0.03 -36.81 -17.22
CA ALA A 343 0.32 -35.52 -16.68
C ALA A 343 1.83 -35.29 -16.81
N GLU A 344 2.22 -34.08 -17.12
CA GLU A 344 3.62 -33.68 -17.36
C GLU A 344 4.00 -32.44 -16.59
N ALA A 345 5.17 -32.46 -15.96
CA ALA A 345 5.83 -31.26 -15.47
C ALA A 345 7.08 -30.97 -16.32
N ARG A 346 7.35 -29.71 -16.60
CA ARG A 346 8.51 -29.24 -17.36
C ARG A 346 9.24 -28.10 -16.66
N ALA A 347 10.56 -28.21 -16.61
CA ALA A 347 11.41 -27.09 -16.25
C ALA A 347 11.74 -26.31 -17.54
N ILE A 348 11.49 -25.02 -17.53
CA ILE A 348 11.70 -24.13 -18.68
C ILE A 348 12.58 -22.97 -18.25
N ILE A 349 13.64 -22.75 -19.01
CA ILE A 349 14.46 -21.55 -18.91
C ILE A 349 14.26 -20.72 -20.17
N SER A 350 13.89 -19.46 -20.00
CA SER A 350 13.75 -18.52 -21.09
C SER A 350 14.51 -17.24 -20.84
N CYS A 351 14.79 -16.51 -21.89
CA CYS A 351 15.41 -15.20 -21.87
C CYS A 351 14.41 -14.17 -22.40
N THR A 352 14.36 -13.00 -21.77
CA THR A 352 13.59 -11.89 -22.29
C THR A 352 14.53 -10.85 -22.88
N ASP A 353 14.14 -10.28 -24.02
CA ASP A 353 14.79 -9.10 -24.56
C ASP A 353 14.32 -7.80 -23.89
N THR A 354 14.82 -6.68 -24.34
CA THR A 354 14.45 -5.35 -23.81
C THR A 354 12.97 -4.99 -24.08
N SER A 355 12.32 -5.64 -25.04
CA SER A 355 10.89 -5.46 -25.34
C SER A 355 9.99 -6.33 -24.48
N GLY A 356 10.56 -7.27 -23.72
CA GLY A 356 9.83 -8.26 -22.94
C GLY A 356 9.43 -9.50 -23.75
N THR A 357 9.95 -9.64 -25.01
CA THR A 357 9.74 -10.85 -25.81
C THR A 357 10.50 -12.03 -25.20
N GLU A 358 9.81 -13.13 -24.96
CA GLU A 358 10.38 -14.30 -24.31
C GLU A 358 10.84 -15.32 -25.35
N LYS A 359 12.10 -15.79 -25.20
CA LYS A 359 12.70 -16.85 -26.02
C LYS A 359 13.15 -17.98 -25.12
N ILE A 360 12.68 -19.19 -25.39
CA ILE A 360 13.10 -20.40 -24.66
C ILE A 360 14.57 -20.69 -25.00
N LEU A 361 15.40 -20.81 -23.97
CA LEU A 361 16.80 -21.22 -24.06
C LEU A 361 16.97 -22.73 -23.90
N ALA A 362 16.19 -23.32 -23.00
CA ALA A 362 16.15 -24.77 -22.77
C ALA A 362 14.86 -25.16 -22.04
N ASP A 363 14.41 -26.38 -22.26
CA ASP A 363 13.33 -27.00 -21.53
C ASP A 363 13.55 -28.52 -21.41
N THR A 364 12.96 -29.14 -20.39
CA THR A 364 12.97 -30.60 -20.20
C THR A 364 11.84 -31.06 -19.33
N VAL A 365 11.43 -32.31 -19.50
CA VAL A 365 10.46 -32.99 -18.64
C VAL A 365 11.09 -33.23 -17.26
N ILE A 366 10.26 -33.11 -16.24
CA ILE A 366 10.58 -33.44 -14.85
C ILE A 366 9.97 -34.79 -14.57
N GLU A 367 10.82 -35.81 -14.50
CA GLU A 367 10.39 -37.18 -14.19
C GLU A 367 9.90 -37.26 -12.73
N PRO A 368 8.70 -37.83 -12.48
CA PRO A 368 8.23 -38.10 -11.13
C PRO A 368 8.94 -39.34 -10.54
N PRO A 369 8.98 -39.47 -9.20
CA PRO A 369 9.37 -40.72 -8.54
C PRO A 369 8.45 -41.87 -8.94
N LEU A 370 9.02 -43.07 -9.08
CA LEU A 370 8.23 -44.28 -9.32
C LEU A 370 7.51 -44.64 -8.02
N GLN A 371 6.20 -44.65 -8.07
CA GLN A 371 5.38 -45.12 -6.96
C GLN A 371 5.44 -46.65 -6.88
N ARG A 372 5.65 -47.21 -5.71
CA ARG A 372 5.60 -48.65 -5.43
C ARG A 372 4.65 -48.85 -4.26
N ALA A 373 3.79 -49.87 -4.38
CA ALA A 373 2.91 -50.23 -3.27
C ALA A 373 3.75 -50.52 -2.01
N ASP A 374 3.35 -49.93 -0.90
CA ASP A 374 3.93 -50.15 0.43
C ASP A 374 5.36 -49.61 0.68
N VAL A 375 5.93 -48.79 -0.20
CA VAL A 375 7.26 -48.22 -0.03
C VAL A 375 7.22 -46.73 -0.39
N ASP A 376 7.76 -45.85 0.48
CA ASP A 376 7.95 -44.45 0.13
C ASP A 376 8.77 -44.32 -1.16
N PRO A 377 8.37 -43.47 -2.12
CA PRO A 377 9.06 -43.36 -3.39
C PRO A 377 10.47 -42.79 -3.21
N ASP A 378 11.46 -43.41 -3.89
CA ASP A 378 12.81 -42.86 -3.92
C ASP A 378 12.85 -41.51 -4.66
N PRO A 379 13.38 -40.44 -4.04
CA PRO A 379 13.44 -39.13 -4.67
C PRO A 379 14.21 -39.12 -5.99
N VAL A 380 13.65 -38.50 -7.02
CA VAL A 380 14.27 -38.36 -8.35
C VAL A 380 14.96 -36.98 -8.48
N SER A 381 16.23 -37.00 -8.86
CA SER A 381 17.01 -35.78 -9.14
C SER A 381 17.14 -35.56 -10.63
N GLY A 382 16.91 -34.33 -11.05
CA GLY A 382 17.04 -33.92 -12.45
C GLY A 382 17.86 -32.65 -12.62
N GLN A 383 18.26 -32.38 -13.87
CA GLN A 383 18.92 -31.12 -14.22
C GLN A 383 18.60 -30.69 -15.63
N LEU A 384 18.51 -29.36 -15.82
CA LEU A 384 18.41 -28.70 -17.12
C LEU A 384 19.63 -27.85 -17.34
N ARG A 385 20.46 -28.18 -18.35
CA ARG A 385 21.63 -27.39 -18.74
C ARG A 385 21.22 -26.37 -19.78
N PHE A 386 21.71 -25.13 -19.64
CA PHE A 386 21.42 -24.07 -20.57
C PHE A 386 22.57 -23.07 -20.68
N GLN A 387 22.58 -22.32 -21.78
CA GLN A 387 23.54 -21.28 -22.06
C GLN A 387 22.85 -19.92 -22.03
N VAL A 388 23.31 -19.02 -21.17
CA VAL A 388 22.90 -17.61 -21.18
C VAL A 388 23.74 -16.90 -22.24
N PRO A 389 23.14 -16.29 -23.27
CA PRO A 389 23.87 -15.61 -24.33
C PRO A 389 24.52 -14.31 -23.84
N GLY A 390 25.58 -13.87 -24.54
CA GLY A 390 26.32 -12.65 -24.18
C GLY A 390 25.60 -11.34 -24.52
N ALA A 391 24.59 -11.39 -25.38
CA ALA A 391 23.83 -10.22 -25.80
C ALA A 391 22.33 -10.53 -25.82
N ASN A 392 21.51 -9.49 -25.68
CA ASN A 392 20.04 -9.57 -25.78
C ASN A 392 19.34 -10.51 -24.77
N CYS A 393 19.93 -10.68 -23.58
CA CYS A 393 19.35 -11.47 -22.50
C CYS A 393 19.49 -10.75 -21.15
N PRO A 394 18.85 -9.60 -20.96
CA PRO A 394 18.98 -8.85 -19.71
C PRO A 394 18.34 -9.57 -18.52
N VAL A 395 17.33 -10.42 -18.76
CA VAL A 395 16.62 -11.15 -17.72
C VAL A 395 16.38 -12.59 -18.17
N VAL A 396 16.67 -13.53 -17.28
CA VAL A 396 16.37 -14.95 -17.43
C VAL A 396 15.15 -15.29 -16.58
N LEU A 397 14.25 -16.09 -17.12
CA LEU A 397 13.10 -16.61 -16.38
C LEU A 397 13.29 -18.12 -16.15
N ALA A 398 13.18 -18.56 -14.92
CA ALA A 398 13.03 -19.97 -14.57
C ALA A 398 11.56 -20.24 -14.30
N SER A 399 10.97 -21.22 -14.96
CA SER A 399 9.55 -21.57 -14.85
C SER A 399 9.37 -23.07 -14.69
N ILE A 400 8.36 -23.44 -13.91
CA ILE A 400 7.83 -24.80 -13.84
C ILE A 400 6.46 -24.75 -14.48
N ARG A 401 6.31 -25.50 -15.56
CA ARG A 401 5.04 -25.69 -16.26
C ARG A 401 4.50 -27.07 -15.93
N VAL A 402 3.22 -27.15 -15.64
CA VAL A 402 2.53 -28.43 -15.45
C VAL A 402 1.35 -28.51 -16.42
N GLY A 403 0.99 -29.71 -16.79
CA GLY A 403 -0.17 -29.97 -17.65
C GLY A 403 -0.72 -31.35 -17.35
N SER A 404 -2.03 -31.50 -17.42
CA SER A 404 -2.72 -32.76 -17.28
C SER A 404 -3.53 -33.05 -18.57
N GLY A 405 -3.51 -34.30 -19.00
CA GLY A 405 -4.33 -34.77 -20.10
C GLY A 405 -5.78 -35.02 -19.68
N SER A 406 -6.35 -36.08 -20.20
CA SER A 406 -7.78 -36.42 -20.02
C SER A 406 -8.07 -37.29 -18.79
N THR A 407 -7.08 -37.54 -17.93
CA THR A 407 -7.25 -38.35 -16.71
C THR A 407 -8.14 -37.61 -15.69
N ARG A 408 -8.87 -38.35 -14.87
CA ARG A 408 -9.85 -37.80 -13.92
C ARG A 408 -9.22 -37.31 -12.63
N ASP A 409 -7.93 -37.55 -12.42
CA ASP A 409 -7.24 -37.26 -11.15
C ASP A 409 -6.41 -36.03 -11.25
N GLU A 410 -6.30 -35.30 -10.13
CA GLU A 410 -5.39 -34.19 -9.94
C GLU A 410 -3.96 -34.74 -9.89
N ALA A 411 -3.03 -34.07 -10.58
CA ALA A 411 -1.62 -34.42 -10.56
C ALA A 411 -0.84 -33.36 -9.79
N SER A 412 0.05 -33.80 -8.90
CA SER A 412 0.94 -32.91 -8.16
C SER A 412 2.38 -33.38 -8.18
N TRP A 413 3.33 -32.45 -8.07
CA TRP A 413 4.76 -32.69 -7.91
C TRP A 413 5.25 -31.94 -6.71
N LEU A 414 6.06 -32.61 -5.89
CA LEU A 414 6.60 -32.05 -4.67
C LEU A 414 8.14 -31.97 -4.75
N PHE A 415 8.66 -30.75 -4.75
CA PHE A 415 10.10 -30.45 -4.85
C PHE A 415 10.66 -30.08 -3.48
N ASP A 416 11.66 -30.78 -3.00
CA ASP A 416 12.36 -30.43 -1.77
C ASP A 416 13.66 -29.65 -2.02
N ARG A 417 14.17 -29.67 -3.23
CA ARG A 417 15.39 -28.94 -3.58
C ARG A 417 15.31 -28.34 -4.98
N LEU A 418 15.62 -27.06 -5.04
CA LEU A 418 15.86 -26.31 -6.27
C LEU A 418 17.18 -25.58 -6.12
N SER A 419 18.09 -25.73 -7.10
CA SER A 419 19.39 -25.04 -7.07
C SER A 419 19.86 -24.65 -8.46
N LEU A 420 20.66 -23.59 -8.55
CA LEU A 420 21.26 -23.10 -9.79
C LEU A 420 22.77 -23.07 -9.63
N ALA A 421 23.48 -23.75 -10.51
CA ALA A 421 24.94 -23.78 -10.53
C ALA A 421 25.49 -23.23 -11.84
N ARG A 422 26.52 -22.37 -11.78
CA ARG A 422 27.30 -22.01 -12.94
C ARG A 422 28.23 -23.16 -13.28
N MET A 423 28.27 -23.56 -14.53
CA MET A 423 29.16 -24.63 -15.00
C MET A 423 30.51 -24.03 -15.36
N ALA A 424 31.58 -24.74 -15.06
CA ALA A 424 32.89 -24.38 -15.60
C ALA A 424 32.87 -24.45 -17.14
N PRO A 425 33.55 -23.52 -17.86
CA PRO A 425 33.67 -23.67 -19.30
C PRO A 425 34.28 -25.04 -19.58
N ALA A 426 33.71 -25.78 -20.53
CA ALA A 426 34.32 -27.04 -20.98
C ALA A 426 35.75 -26.75 -21.37
N ALA A 427 36.71 -27.36 -20.68
CA ALA A 427 38.09 -27.26 -21.08
C ALA A 427 38.17 -27.60 -22.57
N ALA A 428 38.63 -26.67 -23.38
CA ALA A 428 38.84 -26.94 -24.80
C ALA A 428 39.72 -28.19 -24.89
N ARG A 429 39.13 -29.30 -25.36
CA ARG A 429 39.93 -30.51 -25.61
C ARG A 429 41.04 -30.09 -26.56
N ALA A 430 42.26 -30.02 -26.05
CA ALA A 430 43.42 -29.85 -26.88
C ALA A 430 43.36 -30.87 -28.02
N ALA A 431 43.29 -30.39 -29.25
CA ALA A 431 43.36 -31.27 -30.40
C ALA A 431 44.63 -32.11 -30.28
N PRO A 432 44.59 -33.43 -30.48
CA PRO A 432 45.80 -34.23 -30.46
C PRO A 432 46.76 -33.68 -31.49
N ALA A 433 47.98 -33.32 -31.05
CA ALA A 433 49.06 -32.93 -31.95
C ALA A 433 49.22 -34.06 -32.99
N ARG A 434 49.00 -33.78 -34.25
CA ARG A 434 49.36 -34.68 -35.35
C ARG A 434 50.86 -34.61 -35.48
N ASN A 435 51.54 -35.70 -35.09
CA ASN A 435 52.91 -35.99 -35.50
C ASN A 435 52.95 -36.39 -36.94
#